data_05f4222a15c5d8a2a6374b757ea3de92
#
_entry.id   05f4222a15c5d8a2a6374b757ea3de92
#
_cell.length_a   1.000
_cell.length_b   1.000
_cell.length_c   1.000
_cell.angle_alpha   90.00
_cell.angle_beta   90.00
_cell.angle_gamma   90.00
#
_symmetry.space_group_name_H-M   'P 1'
#
loop_
_entity.id
_entity.type
_entity.pdbx_description
1 polymer ?
#
loop_
_entity_poly.entity_id
_entity_poly.type
_entity_poly.pdbx_seq_one_letter_code
_entity_poly.pdbx_strand_id
1 'polypeptide(L)'
;MVQVVPVDALAAFGAGAGAMLAMTLLAVGAAALLKRVRWRKPRLRTVELEPAAQEGGAWTLQTACLHEQGARGSQQDSYALSPQGLWAERGALAIVADGMGGLSGGDRVSQTAVAAALEEFSRAAGEPAQVLLQCLARANAAVNRLLGPEGLGRSGTTLVAGLIQEGRFTFLSVGDSRVALLRGGALVPLNREHAYRSELALNAVNGAGTIQEALTHQKAGGLTSFLGMGRLRHLDLPAQSLRLQSGDRLILMSDGVYNALTEEELCSALGLPAEQAAEALRRRIQEKNYPTQDNYTAILLEMRPSGQA
;
A
#
# COMPACT_ATOMS: atom_id res chain seq x y z
N MET A 1 -36.78 -63.34 36.21
CA MET A 1 -37.27 -62.04 35.71
C MET A 1 -36.33 -61.61 34.60
N VAL A 2 -36.72 -61.82 33.36
CA VAL A 2 -35.92 -61.43 32.18
C VAL A 2 -36.40 -60.04 31.80
N GLN A 3 -35.53 -59.05 31.90
CA GLN A 3 -35.83 -57.70 31.44
C GLN A 3 -35.69 -57.62 29.91
N VAL A 4 -36.80 -57.40 29.24
CA VAL A 4 -36.85 -57.16 27.77
C VAL A 4 -36.45 -55.72 27.53
N VAL A 5 -35.36 -55.53 26.83
CA VAL A 5 -34.92 -54.21 26.38
C VAL A 5 -35.76 -53.81 25.18
N PRO A 6 -36.37 -52.60 25.14
CA PRO A 6 -37.22 -52.18 24.01
C PRO A 6 -36.39 -52.03 22.75
N VAL A 7 -36.99 -52.43 21.62
CA VAL A 7 -36.37 -52.43 20.27
C VAL A 7 -35.94 -51.03 19.82
N ASP A 8 -36.54 -49.99 20.36
CA ASP A 8 -36.24 -48.60 20.03
C ASP A 8 -34.85 -48.14 20.50
N ALA A 9 -34.26 -48.78 21.50
CA ALA A 9 -32.90 -48.46 22.01
C ALA A 9 -31.81 -48.95 21.02
N LEU A 10 -32.06 -49.99 20.25
CA LEU A 10 -31.12 -50.52 19.26
C LEU A 10 -31.08 -49.66 17.98
N ALA A 11 -32.20 -49.02 17.61
CA ALA A 11 -32.23 -48.09 16.46
C ALA A 11 -31.49 -46.79 16.72
N ALA A 12 -31.51 -46.27 17.97
CA ALA A 12 -30.77 -45.08 18.36
C ALA A 12 -29.24 -45.29 18.39
N PHE A 13 -28.82 -46.52 18.76
CA PHE A 13 -27.37 -46.86 18.76
C PHE A 13 -26.81 -47.02 17.34
N GLY A 14 -27.60 -47.53 16.38
CA GLY A 14 -27.22 -47.68 14.99
C GLY A 14 -27.08 -46.32 14.27
N ALA A 15 -27.96 -45.36 14.55
CA ALA A 15 -27.92 -44.03 13.98
C ALA A 15 -26.71 -43.19 14.46
N GLY A 16 -26.36 -43.33 15.75
CA GLY A 16 -25.20 -42.67 16.32
C GLY A 16 -23.85 -43.19 15.78
N ALA A 17 -23.73 -44.48 15.61
CA ALA A 17 -22.53 -45.13 15.06
C ALA A 17 -22.35 -44.79 13.56
N GLY A 18 -23.42 -44.72 12.78
CA GLY A 18 -23.40 -44.32 11.38
C GLY A 18 -22.98 -42.87 11.19
N ALA A 19 -23.47 -41.96 12.04
CA ALA A 19 -23.10 -40.54 12.01
C ALA A 19 -21.61 -40.29 12.40
N MET A 20 -21.13 -41.05 13.39
CA MET A 20 -19.70 -40.99 13.76
C MET A 20 -18.80 -41.54 12.66
N LEU A 21 -19.17 -42.59 11.98
CA LEU A 21 -18.40 -43.17 10.88
C LEU A 21 -18.38 -42.21 9.67
N ALA A 22 -19.51 -41.55 9.36
CA ALA A 22 -19.60 -40.56 8.31
C ALA A 22 -18.73 -39.30 8.62
N MET A 23 -18.73 -38.84 9.87
CA MET A 23 -17.87 -37.71 10.28
C MET A 23 -16.38 -38.07 10.23
N THR A 24 -15.98 -39.29 10.63
CA THR A 24 -14.58 -39.72 10.52
C THR A 24 -14.14 -39.91 9.07
N LEU A 25 -14.97 -40.40 8.19
CA LEU A 25 -14.69 -40.51 6.76
C LEU A 25 -14.58 -39.16 6.07
N LEU A 26 -15.42 -38.18 6.45
CA LEU A 26 -15.30 -36.78 5.99
C LEU A 26 -14.03 -36.13 6.49
N ALA A 27 -13.65 -36.35 7.75
CA ALA A 27 -12.41 -35.79 8.31
C ALA A 27 -11.17 -36.41 7.65
N VAL A 28 -11.16 -37.70 7.39
CA VAL A 28 -10.07 -38.38 6.68
C VAL A 28 -10.01 -37.95 5.22
N GLY A 29 -11.16 -37.79 4.56
CA GLY A 29 -11.24 -37.24 3.20
C GLY A 29 -10.72 -35.81 3.10
N ALA A 30 -11.09 -34.93 4.04
CA ALA A 30 -10.59 -33.57 4.13
C ALA A 30 -9.08 -33.50 4.39
N ALA A 31 -8.57 -34.37 5.29
CA ALA A 31 -7.15 -34.47 5.56
C ALA A 31 -6.34 -35.02 4.37
N ALA A 32 -6.93 -35.93 3.58
CA ALA A 32 -6.33 -36.45 2.35
C ALA A 32 -6.36 -35.41 1.22
N LEU A 33 -7.39 -34.56 1.15
CA LEU A 33 -7.49 -33.46 0.20
C LEU A 33 -6.49 -32.35 0.55
N LEU A 34 -6.34 -32.03 1.84
CA LEU A 34 -5.35 -31.06 2.32
C LEU A 34 -3.90 -31.52 2.08
N LYS A 35 -3.63 -32.83 2.13
CA LYS A 35 -2.32 -33.38 1.77
C LYS A 35 -2.04 -33.33 0.26
N ARG A 36 -3.06 -33.25 -0.60
CA ARG A 36 -2.91 -33.09 -2.05
C ARG A 36 -2.77 -31.64 -2.48
N VAL A 37 -3.18 -30.67 -1.66
CA VAL A 37 -2.82 -29.28 -1.85
C VAL A 37 -1.33 -29.19 -1.53
N ARG A 38 -0.49 -29.44 -2.53
CA ARG A 38 0.92 -29.06 -2.47
C ARG A 38 0.93 -27.56 -2.38
N TRP A 39 1.01 -27.03 -1.16
CA TRP A 39 1.46 -25.69 -0.91
C TRP A 39 2.83 -25.59 -1.57
N ARG A 40 2.89 -25.09 -2.82
CA ARG A 40 4.16 -24.59 -3.33
C ARG A 40 4.52 -23.49 -2.34
N LYS A 41 5.47 -23.81 -1.44
CA LYS A 41 6.13 -22.79 -0.65
C LYS A 41 6.47 -21.69 -1.67
N PRO A 42 5.98 -20.44 -1.47
CA PRO A 42 6.50 -19.37 -2.28
C PRO A 42 8.03 -19.55 -2.17
N ARG A 43 8.72 -19.69 -3.29
CA ARG A 43 10.15 -19.57 -3.26
C ARG A 43 10.39 -18.16 -2.84
N LEU A 44 10.59 -17.96 -1.53
CA LEU A 44 11.29 -16.80 -1.03
C LEU A 44 12.62 -16.85 -1.81
N ARG A 45 12.66 -16.13 -2.93
CA ARG A 45 13.95 -15.71 -3.47
C ARG A 45 14.49 -14.81 -2.37
N THR A 46 15.31 -15.37 -1.52
CA THR A 46 16.25 -14.59 -0.76
C THR A 46 17.03 -13.87 -1.84
N VAL A 47 16.65 -12.62 -2.12
CA VAL A 47 17.53 -11.71 -2.84
C VAL A 47 18.65 -11.52 -1.84
N GLU A 48 19.73 -12.27 -1.97
CA GLU A 48 20.98 -11.94 -1.31
C GLU A 48 21.30 -10.55 -1.81
N LEU A 49 21.15 -9.57 -0.90
CA LEU A 49 21.61 -8.22 -1.13
C LEU A 49 23.15 -8.31 -1.11
N GLU A 50 23.74 -8.71 -2.24
CA GLU A 50 25.17 -8.55 -2.39
C GLU A 50 25.51 -7.09 -2.07
N PRO A 51 26.55 -6.84 -1.26
CA PRO A 51 27.00 -5.48 -1.03
C PRO A 51 27.34 -4.92 -2.41
N ALA A 52 26.55 -3.92 -2.84
CA ALA A 52 26.75 -3.29 -4.14
C ALA A 52 28.22 -2.86 -4.24
N ALA A 53 28.90 -3.38 -5.23
CA ALA A 53 30.23 -2.92 -5.62
C ALA A 53 30.17 -1.39 -5.70
N GLN A 54 31.21 -0.72 -5.22
CA GLN A 54 31.38 0.73 -5.30
C GLN A 54 31.56 1.10 -6.79
N GLU A 55 30.48 1.06 -7.56
CA GLU A 55 30.47 1.70 -8.86
C GLU A 55 30.22 3.19 -8.60
N GLY A 56 31.30 3.96 -8.53
CA GLY A 56 31.31 5.42 -8.45
C GLY A 56 30.87 6.07 -9.75
N GLY A 57 29.80 5.58 -10.38
CA GLY A 57 29.17 6.17 -11.54
C GLY A 57 28.18 7.26 -11.10
N ALA A 58 28.18 8.41 -11.78
CA ALA A 58 27.15 9.41 -11.60
C ALA A 58 25.81 8.78 -12.02
N TRP A 59 24.75 9.06 -11.25
CA TRP A 59 23.38 8.55 -11.47
C TRP A 59 22.49 9.66 -12.00
N THR A 60 21.58 9.31 -12.88
CA THR A 60 20.47 10.18 -13.28
C THR A 60 19.16 9.61 -12.76
N LEU A 61 18.31 10.48 -12.25
CA LEU A 61 16.96 10.15 -11.85
C LEU A 61 16.00 10.53 -12.99
N GLN A 62 15.31 9.54 -13.55
CA GLN A 62 14.19 9.77 -14.45
C GLN A 62 12.88 9.66 -13.69
N THR A 63 11.93 10.54 -14.00
CA THR A 63 10.65 10.59 -13.31
C THR A 63 9.50 10.64 -14.32
N ALA A 64 8.40 9.99 -13.99
CA ALA A 64 7.14 10.12 -14.73
C ALA A 64 5.98 10.17 -13.75
N CYS A 65 4.88 10.81 -14.16
CA CYS A 65 3.69 10.93 -13.34
C CYS A 65 2.47 10.44 -14.11
N LEU A 66 1.56 9.80 -13.39
CA LEU A 66 0.24 9.42 -13.82
C LEU A 66 -0.75 10.08 -12.85
N HIS A 67 -1.76 10.79 -13.36
CA HIS A 67 -2.74 11.48 -12.53
C HIS A 67 -4.05 11.64 -13.30
N GLU A 68 -5.00 10.79 -13.00
CA GLU A 68 -6.24 10.66 -13.74
C GLU A 68 -7.46 10.56 -12.82
N GLN A 69 -8.57 11.11 -13.25
CA GLN A 69 -9.78 11.19 -12.46
C GLN A 69 -10.52 9.84 -12.35
N GLY A 70 -10.31 8.94 -13.32
CA GLY A 70 -11.09 7.70 -13.39
C GLY A 70 -12.58 7.97 -13.66
N ALA A 71 -13.45 7.19 -13.01
CA ALA A 71 -14.90 7.31 -13.13
C ALA A 71 -15.54 8.22 -12.04
N ARG A 72 -14.74 8.86 -11.22
CA ARG A 72 -15.21 9.74 -10.14
C ARG A 72 -15.68 11.09 -10.68
N GLY A 73 -16.56 11.77 -9.96
CA GLY A 73 -17.06 13.10 -10.33
C GLY A 73 -16.01 14.23 -10.20
N SER A 74 -14.97 14.02 -9.41
CA SER A 74 -13.87 14.96 -9.19
C SER A 74 -12.56 14.24 -8.94
N GLN A 75 -11.46 14.94 -9.20
CA GLN A 75 -10.12 14.46 -8.84
C GLN A 75 -9.79 14.90 -7.41
N GLN A 76 -9.65 13.93 -6.50
CA GLN A 76 -9.34 14.17 -5.09
C GLN A 76 -7.91 13.77 -4.72
N ASP A 77 -7.21 13.03 -5.59
CA ASP A 77 -5.78 12.82 -5.45
C ASP A 77 -4.99 14.10 -5.71
N SER A 78 -3.84 14.20 -5.09
CA SER A 78 -2.85 15.24 -5.37
C SER A 78 -1.44 14.66 -5.33
N TYR A 79 -0.53 15.27 -6.07
CA TYR A 79 0.87 14.85 -6.07
C TYR A 79 1.82 16.04 -6.25
N ALA A 80 3.07 15.84 -5.89
CA ALA A 80 4.15 16.76 -6.22
C ALA A 80 5.48 16.05 -6.39
N LEU A 81 6.31 16.63 -7.25
CA LEU A 81 7.74 16.42 -7.32
C LEU A 81 8.45 17.73 -6.97
N SER A 82 9.50 17.66 -6.15
CA SER A 82 10.31 18.84 -5.90
C SER A 82 10.97 19.35 -7.19
N PRO A 83 11.19 20.66 -7.34
CA PRO A 83 11.86 21.22 -8.51
C PRO A 83 13.25 20.60 -8.73
N GLN A 84 13.57 20.23 -9.96
CA GLN A 84 14.86 19.62 -10.32
C GLN A 84 16.07 20.41 -9.87
N GLY A 85 15.98 21.76 -9.86
CA GLY A 85 17.03 22.62 -9.38
C GLY A 85 17.41 22.42 -7.90
N LEU A 86 16.55 21.77 -7.11
CA LEU A 86 16.83 21.45 -5.71
C LEU A 86 17.46 20.06 -5.52
N TRP A 87 17.42 19.20 -6.55
CA TRP A 87 17.80 17.79 -6.39
C TRP A 87 19.25 17.56 -6.01
N ALA A 88 20.15 18.37 -6.57
CA ALA A 88 21.58 18.27 -6.26
C ALA A 88 21.90 18.63 -4.79
N GLU A 89 21.17 19.57 -4.23
CA GLU A 89 21.42 20.09 -2.88
C GLU A 89 20.56 19.39 -1.81
N ARG A 90 19.27 19.14 -2.12
CA ARG A 90 18.28 18.66 -1.15
C ARG A 90 17.76 17.26 -1.42
N GLY A 91 18.09 16.69 -2.58
CA GLY A 91 17.50 15.45 -3.05
C GLY A 91 16.17 15.67 -3.79
N ALA A 92 15.65 14.60 -4.36
CA ALA A 92 14.40 14.56 -5.09
C ALA A 92 13.28 14.06 -4.17
N LEU A 93 12.32 14.94 -3.85
CA LEU A 93 11.13 14.60 -3.07
C LEU A 93 9.95 14.32 -4.01
N ALA A 94 9.30 13.17 -3.83
CA ALA A 94 8.04 12.79 -4.46
C ALA A 94 6.97 12.64 -3.39
N ILE A 95 5.75 13.14 -3.64
CA ILE A 95 4.61 13.08 -2.72
C ILE A 95 3.36 12.67 -3.50
N VAL A 96 2.60 11.69 -2.97
CA VAL A 96 1.24 11.37 -3.40
C VAL A 96 0.32 11.43 -2.20
N ALA A 97 -0.85 12.00 -2.38
CA ALA A 97 -1.89 12.15 -1.37
C ALA A 97 -3.26 11.83 -1.99
N ASP A 98 -3.96 10.86 -1.42
CA ASP A 98 -5.29 10.44 -1.82
C ASP A 98 -6.31 11.09 -0.89
N GLY A 99 -7.09 11.99 -1.44
CA GLY A 99 -8.07 12.80 -0.71
C GLY A 99 -9.39 12.07 -0.54
N MET A 100 -9.86 12.00 0.71
CA MET A 100 -11.14 11.41 1.05
C MET A 100 -12.06 12.43 1.74
N GLY A 101 -13.33 12.33 1.44
CA GLY A 101 -14.36 13.17 2.03
C GLY A 101 -15.45 13.40 1.00
N GLY A 102 -16.70 13.20 1.39
CA GLY A 102 -17.86 13.29 0.50
C GLY A 102 -17.96 14.63 -0.25
N LEU A 103 -19.14 15.22 -0.34
CA LEU A 103 -19.47 16.42 -1.14
C LEU A 103 -18.60 17.69 -0.91
N SER A 104 -17.65 17.69 0.00
CA SER A 104 -16.88 18.88 0.34
C SER A 104 -15.43 18.60 0.70
N GLY A 105 -14.55 18.55 -0.31
CA GLY A 105 -13.21 19.01 -0.10
C GLY A 105 -12.09 17.99 0.05
N GLY A 106 -12.22 16.71 -0.36
CA GLY A 106 -11.09 15.78 -0.44
C GLY A 106 -9.96 16.33 -1.32
N ASP A 107 -10.31 16.95 -2.43
CA ASP A 107 -9.40 17.67 -3.34
C ASP A 107 -8.62 18.79 -2.64
N ARG A 108 -9.33 19.65 -1.88
CA ARG A 108 -8.68 20.73 -1.15
C ARG A 108 -7.79 20.23 -0.03
N VAL A 109 -8.17 19.12 0.62
CA VAL A 109 -7.40 18.54 1.71
C VAL A 109 -6.10 17.93 1.18
N SER A 110 -6.14 17.12 0.12
CA SER A 110 -4.95 16.53 -0.50
C SER A 110 -4.02 17.60 -1.07
N GLN A 111 -4.56 18.61 -1.77
CA GLN A 111 -3.79 19.76 -2.29
C GLN A 111 -3.10 20.53 -1.16
N THR A 112 -3.82 20.79 -0.04
CA THR A 112 -3.25 21.49 1.11
C THR A 112 -2.13 20.68 1.75
N ALA A 113 -2.29 19.37 1.88
CA ALA A 113 -1.26 18.49 2.43
C ALA A 113 0.02 18.50 1.57
N VAL A 114 -0.15 18.30 0.25
CA VAL A 114 0.98 18.27 -0.70
C VAL A 114 1.69 19.62 -0.76
N ALA A 115 0.94 20.73 -0.87
CA ALA A 115 1.51 22.06 -0.92
C ALA A 115 2.30 22.40 0.36
N ALA A 116 1.74 22.10 1.54
CA ALA A 116 2.38 22.37 2.81
C ALA A 116 3.65 21.51 3.02
N ALA A 117 3.62 20.24 2.59
CA ALA A 117 4.80 19.37 2.65
C ALA A 117 5.92 19.87 1.72
N LEU A 118 5.59 20.25 0.48
CA LEU A 118 6.55 20.75 -0.50
C LEU A 118 7.15 22.10 -0.06
N GLU A 119 6.33 23.00 0.48
CA GLU A 119 6.80 24.25 1.06
C GLU A 119 7.79 24.00 2.20
N GLU A 120 7.48 23.06 3.11
CA GLU A 120 8.38 22.73 4.21
C GLU A 120 9.69 22.11 3.71
N PHE A 121 9.63 21.24 2.70
CA PHE A 121 10.83 20.64 2.10
C PHE A 121 11.84 21.69 1.62
N SER A 122 11.38 22.82 1.11
CA SER A 122 12.28 23.88 0.61
C SER A 122 13.15 24.51 1.69
N ARG A 123 12.77 24.38 2.97
CA ARG A 123 13.47 24.98 4.12
C ARG A 123 13.88 23.98 5.20
N ALA A 124 13.31 22.77 5.19
CA ALA A 124 13.63 21.71 6.15
C ALA A 124 15.12 21.38 6.10
N ALA A 125 15.70 21.04 7.24
CA ALA A 125 17.10 20.66 7.36
C ALA A 125 17.25 19.44 8.25
N GLY A 126 18.30 18.68 8.04
CA GLY A 126 18.63 17.47 8.79
C GLY A 126 18.70 16.24 7.90
N GLU A 127 18.79 15.09 8.54
CA GLU A 127 18.78 13.79 7.87
C GLU A 127 17.45 13.53 7.12
N PRO A 128 17.43 12.73 6.05
CA PRO A 128 16.24 12.51 5.22
C PRO A 128 14.98 12.14 6.01
N ALA A 129 15.09 11.31 7.04
CA ALA A 129 13.96 10.95 7.90
C ALA A 129 13.42 12.15 8.69
N GLN A 130 14.29 13.03 9.18
CA GLN A 130 13.91 14.26 9.89
C GLN A 130 13.20 15.24 8.95
N VAL A 131 13.71 15.40 7.73
CA VAL A 131 13.11 16.24 6.69
C VAL A 131 11.69 15.75 6.36
N LEU A 132 11.51 14.44 6.14
CA LEU A 132 10.20 13.86 5.87
C LEU A 132 9.22 14.04 7.04
N LEU A 133 9.68 13.89 8.28
CA LEU A 133 8.85 14.14 9.47
C LEU A 133 8.46 15.61 9.60
N GLN A 134 9.34 16.56 9.28
CA GLN A 134 9.01 17.99 9.27
C GLN A 134 7.95 18.29 8.20
N CYS A 135 8.10 17.73 7.00
CA CYS A 135 7.11 17.83 5.92
C CYS A 135 5.73 17.27 6.36
N LEU A 136 5.71 16.09 6.97
CA LEU A 136 4.45 15.49 7.48
C LEU A 136 3.83 16.35 8.58
N ALA A 137 4.60 16.81 9.54
CA ALA A 137 4.11 17.64 10.64
C ALA A 137 3.47 18.94 10.11
N ARG A 138 4.11 19.58 9.13
CA ARG A 138 3.60 20.78 8.48
C ARG A 138 2.31 20.48 7.69
N ALA A 139 2.28 19.39 6.92
CA ALA A 139 1.10 18.95 6.16
C ALA A 139 -0.08 18.67 7.10
N ASN A 140 0.13 17.89 8.15
CA ASN A 140 -0.92 17.55 9.12
C ASN A 140 -1.47 18.80 9.83
N ALA A 141 -0.60 19.71 10.24
CA ALA A 141 -1.01 20.98 10.85
C ALA A 141 -1.82 21.86 9.88
N ALA A 142 -1.43 21.90 8.60
CA ALA A 142 -2.15 22.66 7.58
C ALA A 142 -3.53 22.08 7.29
N VAL A 143 -3.63 20.77 7.15
CA VAL A 143 -4.89 20.05 6.95
C VAL A 143 -5.82 20.22 8.15
N ASN A 144 -5.32 20.01 9.37
CA ASN A 144 -6.13 20.17 10.58
C ASN A 144 -6.65 21.61 10.72
N ARG A 145 -5.85 22.62 10.35
CA ARG A 145 -6.29 24.02 10.34
C ARG A 145 -7.35 24.28 9.27
N LEU A 146 -7.19 23.70 8.07
CA LEU A 146 -8.18 23.83 6.99
C LEU A 146 -9.53 23.27 7.40
N LEU A 147 -9.54 22.10 8.05
CA LEU A 147 -10.76 21.41 8.43
C LEU A 147 -11.43 22.03 9.66
N GLY A 148 -10.67 22.63 10.56
CA GLY A 148 -11.19 23.09 11.84
C GLY A 148 -11.78 21.96 12.71
N PRO A 149 -12.25 22.27 13.92
CA PRO A 149 -12.80 21.24 14.84
C PRO A 149 -13.95 20.42 14.25
N GLU A 150 -14.80 21.05 13.45
CA GLU A 150 -16.01 20.45 12.86
C GLU A 150 -15.70 19.46 11.74
N GLY A 151 -14.60 19.67 11.01
CA GLY A 151 -14.21 18.84 9.86
C GLY A 151 -13.28 17.67 10.20
N LEU A 152 -12.68 17.68 11.39
CA LEU A 152 -11.79 16.62 11.82
C LEU A 152 -12.50 15.25 11.84
N GLY A 153 -11.86 14.25 11.23
CA GLY A 153 -12.39 12.89 11.14
C GLY A 153 -13.50 12.69 10.10
N ARG A 154 -13.97 13.76 9.42
CA ARG A 154 -14.98 13.69 8.36
C ARG A 154 -14.39 13.76 6.96
N SER A 155 -13.28 14.46 6.82
CA SER A 155 -12.49 14.56 5.59
C SER A 155 -11.03 14.39 5.94
N GLY A 156 -10.23 13.97 4.99
CA GLY A 156 -8.81 13.75 5.19
C GLY A 156 -8.09 13.40 3.91
N THR A 157 -6.85 13.02 4.06
CA THR A 157 -6.05 12.52 2.96
C THR A 157 -5.00 11.53 3.47
N THR A 158 -4.66 10.54 2.67
CA THR A 158 -3.42 9.79 2.85
C THR A 158 -2.24 10.70 2.56
N LEU A 159 -1.04 10.26 2.88
CA LEU A 159 0.18 10.88 2.38
C LEU A 159 1.29 9.82 2.32
N VAL A 160 1.84 9.61 1.14
CA VAL A 160 3.12 8.93 0.96
C VAL A 160 4.13 9.91 0.39
N ALA A 161 5.31 9.94 0.98
CA ALA A 161 6.41 10.78 0.53
C ALA A 161 7.69 9.94 0.42
N GLY A 162 8.46 10.16 -0.63
CA GLY A 162 9.75 9.51 -0.86
C GLY A 162 10.82 10.54 -1.20
N LEU A 163 11.95 10.46 -0.53
CA LEU A 163 13.11 11.33 -0.73
C LEU A 163 14.29 10.49 -1.21
N ILE A 164 14.79 10.83 -2.40
CA ILE A 164 16.06 10.30 -2.91
C ILE A 164 17.15 11.34 -2.70
N GLN A 165 18.16 10.99 -1.92
CA GLN A 165 19.32 11.82 -1.66
C GLN A 165 20.58 10.94 -1.61
N GLU A 166 21.62 11.33 -2.32
CA GLU A 166 22.92 10.63 -2.33
C GLU A 166 22.80 9.12 -2.64
N GLY A 167 21.94 8.76 -3.59
CA GLY A 167 21.71 7.35 -3.98
C GLY A 167 20.98 6.51 -2.92
N ARG A 168 20.36 7.16 -1.94
CA ARG A 168 19.55 6.52 -0.91
C ARG A 168 18.11 6.98 -1.00
N PHE A 169 17.19 6.07 -0.69
CA PHE A 169 15.76 6.33 -0.65
C PHE A 169 15.25 6.20 0.77
N THR A 170 14.58 7.23 1.25
CA THR A 170 13.83 7.25 2.50
C THR A 170 12.38 7.54 2.17
N PHE A 171 11.45 6.87 2.80
CA PHE A 171 10.02 7.15 2.61
C PHE A 171 9.32 7.39 3.93
N LEU A 172 8.13 7.96 3.85
CA LEU A 172 7.19 8.10 4.94
C LEU A 172 5.79 7.82 4.40
N SER A 173 4.95 7.13 5.17
CA SER A 173 3.59 6.80 4.77
C SER A 173 2.60 6.98 5.91
N VAL A 174 1.45 7.58 5.59
CA VAL A 174 0.23 7.65 6.43
C VAL A 174 -0.96 7.33 5.54
N GLY A 175 -1.73 6.30 5.91
CA GLY A 175 -2.88 5.83 5.13
C GLY A 175 -2.59 4.50 4.43
N ASP A 176 -3.26 4.26 3.33
CA ASP A 176 -3.16 3.03 2.52
C ASP A 176 -2.51 3.23 1.15
N SER A 177 -2.20 4.45 0.74
CA SER A 177 -1.36 4.70 -0.43
C SER A 177 -0.03 3.96 -0.32
N ARG A 178 0.52 3.48 -1.44
CA ARG A 178 1.65 2.56 -1.44
C ARG A 178 2.93 3.15 -1.98
N VAL A 179 4.02 2.69 -1.38
CA VAL A 179 5.38 2.82 -1.91
C VAL A 179 5.91 1.43 -2.22
N ALA A 180 6.37 1.21 -3.44
CA ALA A 180 6.96 -0.07 -3.83
C ALA A 180 8.24 0.11 -4.64
N LEU A 181 9.09 -0.90 -4.59
CA LEU A 181 10.34 -1.00 -5.33
C LEU A 181 10.28 -2.17 -6.29
N LEU A 182 10.52 -1.93 -7.57
CA LEU A 182 10.85 -2.98 -8.53
C LEU A 182 12.37 -3.13 -8.57
N ARG A 183 12.88 -4.29 -8.14
CA ARG A 183 14.30 -4.67 -8.18
C ARG A 183 14.45 -6.11 -8.66
N GLY A 184 15.28 -6.34 -9.63
CA GLY A 184 15.53 -7.69 -10.17
C GLY A 184 14.27 -8.39 -10.69
N GLY A 185 13.28 -7.65 -11.20
CA GLY A 185 12.00 -8.17 -11.69
C GLY A 185 10.99 -8.53 -10.60
N ALA A 186 11.28 -8.26 -9.33
CA ALA A 186 10.35 -8.46 -8.21
C ALA A 186 9.84 -7.10 -7.69
N LEU A 187 8.53 -6.98 -7.52
CA LEU A 187 7.89 -5.82 -6.88
C LEU A 187 7.83 -6.04 -5.37
N VAL A 188 8.44 -5.14 -4.62
CA VAL A 188 8.53 -5.23 -3.17
C VAL A 188 7.77 -4.05 -2.55
N PRO A 189 6.64 -4.28 -1.87
CA PRO A 189 5.99 -3.24 -1.07
C PRO A 189 6.94 -2.78 0.04
N LEU A 190 7.11 -1.47 0.21
CA LEU A 190 8.00 -0.90 1.22
C LEU A 190 7.26 -0.44 2.48
N ASN A 191 6.00 -0.01 2.35
CA ASN A 191 5.18 0.44 3.47
C ASN A 191 4.03 -0.53 3.77
N ARG A 192 3.43 -0.38 4.96
CA ARG A 192 2.21 -1.05 5.37
C ARG A 192 1.01 -0.13 5.25
N GLU A 193 -0.14 -0.71 4.93
CA GLU A 193 -1.40 0.01 4.91
C GLU A 193 -1.91 0.26 6.34
N HIS A 194 -2.35 1.48 6.62
CA HIS A 194 -3.03 1.82 7.87
C HIS A 194 -4.55 1.67 7.68
N ALA A 195 -5.00 0.44 7.45
CA ALA A 195 -6.38 0.08 7.22
C ALA A 195 -6.95 -0.77 8.36
N TYR A 196 -8.24 -0.61 8.62
CA TYR A 196 -8.96 -1.31 9.70
C TYR A 196 -8.91 -2.84 9.56
N ARG A 197 -8.76 -3.35 8.34
CA ARG A 197 -8.50 -4.77 8.04
C ARG A 197 -7.36 -5.35 8.88
N SER A 198 -6.27 -4.61 9.04
CA SER A 198 -5.11 -5.06 9.83
C SER A 198 -5.43 -5.16 11.32
N GLU A 199 -6.23 -4.24 11.85
CA GLU A 199 -6.70 -4.28 13.25
C GLU A 199 -7.68 -5.44 13.46
N LEU A 200 -8.61 -5.67 12.53
CA LEU A 200 -9.54 -6.79 12.58
C LEU A 200 -8.81 -8.13 12.56
N ALA A 201 -7.82 -8.28 11.69
CA ALA A 201 -7.01 -9.49 11.63
C ALA A 201 -6.25 -9.73 12.94
N LEU A 202 -5.65 -8.68 13.52
CA LEU A 202 -4.97 -8.77 14.81
C LEU A 202 -5.94 -9.15 15.95
N ASN A 203 -7.13 -8.55 15.98
CA ASN A 203 -8.16 -8.87 16.95
C ASN A 203 -8.60 -10.34 16.83
N ALA A 204 -8.81 -10.84 15.61
CA ALA A 204 -9.18 -12.23 15.37
C ALA A 204 -8.09 -13.20 15.86
N VAL A 205 -6.81 -12.90 15.61
CA VAL A 205 -5.67 -13.70 16.10
C VAL A 205 -5.59 -13.69 17.63
N ASN A 206 -5.92 -12.56 18.26
CA ASN A 206 -5.92 -12.40 19.72
C ASN A 206 -7.23 -12.90 20.38
N GLY A 207 -8.14 -13.51 19.65
CA GLY A 207 -9.39 -14.06 20.17
C GLY A 207 -10.49 -13.01 20.42
N ALA A 208 -10.32 -11.78 19.97
CA ALA A 208 -11.31 -10.70 20.09
C ALA A 208 -12.14 -10.51 18.80
N GLY A 209 -12.56 -11.62 18.18
CA GLY A 209 -13.32 -11.65 16.92
C GLY A 209 -13.02 -12.93 16.14
N THR A 210 -13.61 -13.07 14.97
CA THR A 210 -13.40 -14.23 14.10
C THR A 210 -12.61 -13.85 12.86
N ILE A 211 -11.86 -14.81 12.29
CA ILE A 211 -11.16 -14.64 11.02
C ILE A 211 -12.16 -14.29 9.91
N GLN A 212 -13.35 -14.91 9.93
CA GLN A 212 -14.38 -14.62 8.94
C GLN A 212 -14.85 -13.15 9.01
N GLU A 213 -15.11 -12.64 10.20
CA GLU A 213 -15.45 -11.22 10.40
C GLU A 213 -14.35 -10.31 9.90
N ALA A 214 -13.09 -10.60 10.20
CA ALA A 214 -11.95 -9.81 9.74
C ALA A 214 -11.88 -9.72 8.20
N LEU A 215 -12.23 -10.81 7.49
CA LEU A 215 -12.17 -10.90 6.03
C LEU A 215 -13.39 -10.25 5.34
N THR A 216 -14.56 -10.24 5.99
CA THR A 216 -15.83 -9.81 5.36
C THR A 216 -16.40 -8.51 5.93
N HIS A 217 -15.72 -7.89 6.88
CA HIS A 217 -16.22 -6.70 7.56
C HIS A 217 -16.35 -5.51 6.59
N GLN A 218 -17.53 -4.89 6.55
CA GLN A 218 -17.82 -3.78 5.63
C GLN A 218 -16.87 -2.58 5.76
N LYS A 219 -16.30 -2.35 6.94
CA LYS A 219 -15.35 -1.27 7.21
C LYS A 219 -13.88 -1.70 7.07
N ALA A 220 -13.60 -2.90 6.55
CA ALA A 220 -12.23 -3.40 6.45
C ALA A 220 -11.28 -2.48 5.68
N GLY A 221 -11.79 -1.79 4.64
CA GLY A 221 -11.05 -0.77 3.88
C GLY A 221 -10.98 0.61 4.53
N GLY A 222 -11.63 0.82 5.70
CA GLY A 222 -11.56 2.12 6.38
C GLY A 222 -10.16 2.40 6.90
N LEU A 223 -9.73 3.67 6.80
CA LEU A 223 -8.42 4.08 7.28
C LEU A 223 -8.36 4.23 8.79
N THR A 224 -7.28 3.76 9.40
CA THR A 224 -7.00 3.90 10.83
C THR A 224 -6.05 5.05 11.14
N SER A 225 -5.36 5.57 10.12
CA SER A 225 -4.53 6.77 10.22
C SER A 225 -4.54 7.55 8.90
N PHE A 226 -4.81 8.85 8.95
CA PHE A 226 -4.85 9.78 7.82
C PHE A 226 -4.71 11.23 8.31
N LEU A 227 -4.25 12.13 7.45
CA LEU A 227 -4.20 13.56 7.76
C LEU A 227 -5.64 14.11 7.77
N GLY A 228 -5.98 14.87 8.80
CA GLY A 228 -7.34 15.37 9.02
C GLY A 228 -8.10 14.64 10.13
N MET A 229 -7.50 13.60 10.73
CA MET A 229 -8.08 12.98 11.92
C MET A 229 -7.68 13.66 13.25
N GLY A 230 -6.94 14.78 13.17
CA GLY A 230 -6.35 15.45 14.31
C GLY A 230 -4.99 14.87 14.67
N ARG A 231 -4.95 13.87 15.55
CA ARG A 231 -3.72 13.17 15.93
C ARG A 231 -3.56 11.90 15.10
N LEU A 232 -2.44 11.77 14.40
CA LEU A 232 -2.09 10.55 13.68
C LEU A 232 -1.91 9.39 14.66
N ARG A 233 -2.36 8.21 14.28
CA ARG A 233 -2.24 6.97 15.08
C ARG A 233 -1.07 6.12 14.62
N HIS A 234 -0.88 6.05 13.33
CA HIS A 234 0.14 5.24 12.68
C HIS A 234 0.87 6.06 11.64
N LEU A 235 2.13 5.78 11.49
CA LEU A 235 2.96 6.23 10.39
C LEU A 235 4.03 5.15 10.12
N ASP A 236 4.39 4.95 8.88
CA ASP A 236 5.54 4.13 8.50
C ASP A 236 6.70 5.05 8.12
N LEU A 237 7.85 4.76 8.73
CA LEU A 237 9.14 5.41 8.46
C LEU A 237 10.22 4.36 8.65
N PRO A 238 11.08 4.07 7.66
CA PRO A 238 12.12 3.07 7.81
C PRO A 238 13.18 3.54 8.81
N ALA A 239 13.74 2.59 9.56
CA ALA A 239 14.84 2.86 10.50
C ALA A 239 16.12 3.30 9.79
N GLN A 240 16.28 2.90 8.52
CA GLN A 240 17.44 3.23 7.69
C GLN A 240 16.99 3.49 6.24
N SER A 241 17.65 4.43 5.59
CA SER A 241 17.44 4.70 4.17
C SER A 241 17.89 3.51 3.31
N LEU A 242 17.09 3.14 2.34
CA LEU A 242 17.39 2.09 1.37
C LEU A 242 18.45 2.58 0.38
N ARG A 243 19.55 1.85 0.21
CA ARG A 243 20.52 2.11 -0.85
C ARG A 243 19.94 1.69 -2.19
N LEU A 244 19.89 2.63 -3.13
CA LEU A 244 19.41 2.37 -4.49
C LEU A 244 20.53 1.75 -5.35
N GLN A 245 20.10 0.97 -6.33
CA GLN A 245 20.94 0.29 -7.32
C GLN A 245 20.54 0.73 -8.72
N SER A 246 21.41 0.50 -9.68
CA SER A 246 21.09 0.67 -11.10
C SER A 246 19.90 -0.18 -11.51
N GLY A 247 18.96 0.43 -12.22
CA GLY A 247 17.75 -0.25 -12.67
C GLY A 247 16.67 -0.39 -11.63
N ASP A 248 16.87 0.12 -10.40
CA ASP A 248 15.78 0.24 -9.42
C ASP A 248 14.71 1.20 -9.92
N ARG A 249 13.47 0.81 -9.72
CA ARG A 249 12.31 1.66 -10.00
C ARG A 249 11.41 1.71 -8.80
N LEU A 250 11.16 2.92 -8.34
CA LEU A 250 10.25 3.19 -7.25
C LEU A 250 8.93 3.69 -7.82
N ILE A 251 7.84 3.32 -7.17
CA ILE A 251 6.51 3.84 -7.45
C ILE A 251 5.86 4.26 -6.12
N LEU A 252 5.37 5.50 -6.09
CA LEU A 252 4.44 6.00 -5.08
C LEU A 252 3.08 6.07 -5.74
N MET A 253 2.03 5.49 -5.15
CA MET A 253 0.72 5.38 -5.81
C MET A 253 -0.45 5.42 -4.84
N SER A 254 -1.57 6.01 -5.29
CA SER A 254 -2.86 5.91 -4.62
C SER A 254 -3.51 4.54 -4.85
N ASP A 255 -4.56 4.24 -4.12
CA ASP A 255 -5.24 2.96 -4.15
C ASP A 255 -5.92 2.67 -5.50
N GLY A 256 -6.36 3.68 -6.23
CA GLY A 256 -6.93 3.53 -7.56
C GLY A 256 -5.99 2.91 -8.60
N VAL A 257 -4.67 2.92 -8.36
CA VAL A 257 -3.69 2.22 -9.20
C VAL A 257 -3.62 0.74 -8.85
N TYR A 258 -3.32 0.41 -7.59
CA TYR A 258 -3.06 -0.98 -7.20
C TYR A 258 -4.34 -1.81 -7.01
N ASN A 259 -5.51 -1.18 -6.84
CA ASN A 259 -6.80 -1.87 -6.86
C ASN A 259 -7.25 -2.23 -8.27
N ALA A 260 -6.77 -1.52 -9.29
CA ALA A 260 -7.10 -1.77 -10.68
C ALA A 260 -6.20 -2.80 -11.37
N LEU A 261 -4.97 -3.00 -10.90
CA LEU A 261 -3.93 -3.80 -11.55
C LEU A 261 -3.46 -4.95 -10.67
N THR A 262 -3.14 -6.08 -11.31
CA THR A 262 -2.45 -7.18 -10.63
C THR A 262 -0.97 -6.86 -10.42
N GLU A 263 -0.31 -7.61 -9.55
CA GLU A 263 1.13 -7.47 -9.32
C GLU A 263 1.93 -7.74 -10.61
N GLU A 264 1.53 -8.71 -11.42
CA GLU A 264 2.17 -9.01 -12.71
C GLU A 264 2.02 -7.85 -13.69
N GLU A 265 0.85 -7.21 -13.74
CA GLU A 265 0.60 -6.06 -14.59
C GLU A 265 1.44 -4.85 -14.14
N LEU A 266 1.56 -4.63 -12.83
CA LEU A 266 2.44 -3.60 -12.27
C LEU A 266 3.92 -3.88 -12.59
N CYS A 267 4.41 -5.09 -12.31
CA CYS A 267 5.79 -5.50 -12.63
C CYS A 267 6.10 -5.32 -14.11
N SER A 268 5.19 -5.77 -14.98
CA SER A 268 5.39 -5.67 -16.43
C SER A 268 5.40 -4.22 -16.93
N ALA A 269 4.57 -3.34 -16.36
CA ALA A 269 4.58 -1.92 -16.70
C ALA A 269 5.85 -1.24 -16.19
N LEU A 270 6.20 -1.44 -14.91
CA LEU A 270 7.37 -0.87 -14.29
C LEU A 270 8.69 -1.41 -14.90
N GLY A 271 8.66 -2.51 -15.63
CA GLY A 271 9.78 -3.01 -16.43
C GLY A 271 10.17 -2.09 -17.59
N LEU A 272 9.32 -1.16 -18.00
CA LEU A 272 9.55 -0.19 -19.07
C LEU A 272 10.26 1.07 -18.54
N PRO A 273 10.87 1.90 -19.41
CA PRO A 273 11.32 3.25 -19.02
C PRO A 273 10.21 4.08 -18.36
N ALA A 274 10.56 4.98 -17.44
CA ALA A 274 9.58 5.66 -16.57
C ALA A 274 8.37 6.27 -17.31
N GLU A 275 8.59 7.00 -18.41
CA GLU A 275 7.49 7.58 -19.22
C GLU A 275 6.60 6.51 -19.85
N GLN A 276 7.21 5.48 -20.44
CA GLN A 276 6.50 4.37 -21.06
C GLN A 276 5.76 3.53 -19.99
N ALA A 277 6.33 3.41 -18.81
CA ALA A 277 5.70 2.74 -17.67
C ALA A 277 4.44 3.48 -17.23
N ALA A 278 4.49 4.81 -17.08
CA ALA A 278 3.32 5.62 -16.73
C ALA A 278 2.20 5.47 -17.78
N GLU A 279 2.55 5.50 -19.07
CA GLU A 279 1.58 5.30 -20.14
C GLU A 279 1.02 3.88 -20.19
N ALA A 280 1.85 2.87 -19.93
CA ALA A 280 1.41 1.48 -19.86
C ALA A 280 0.43 1.26 -18.69
N LEU A 281 0.69 1.86 -17.51
CA LEU A 281 -0.22 1.83 -16.37
C LEU A 281 -1.56 2.50 -16.71
N ARG A 282 -1.53 3.71 -17.28
CA ARG A 282 -2.73 4.44 -17.73
C ARG A 282 -3.57 3.58 -18.65
N ARG A 283 -2.98 3.08 -19.74
CA ARG A 283 -3.67 2.26 -20.73
C ARG A 283 -4.30 1.02 -20.12
N ARG A 284 -3.57 0.28 -19.29
CA ARG A 284 -4.08 -0.95 -18.65
C ARG A 284 -5.26 -0.67 -17.73
N ILE A 285 -5.21 0.39 -16.92
CA ILE A 285 -6.33 0.80 -16.06
C ILE A 285 -7.54 1.16 -16.92
N GLN A 286 -7.35 1.93 -17.97
CA GLN A 286 -8.43 2.32 -18.89
C GLN A 286 -9.05 1.11 -19.61
N GLU A 287 -8.23 0.14 -20.04
CA GLU A 287 -8.69 -1.10 -20.68
C GLU A 287 -9.57 -1.97 -19.76
N LYS A 288 -9.38 -1.90 -18.43
CA LYS A 288 -10.27 -2.57 -17.45
C LYS A 288 -11.69 -2.01 -17.47
N ASN A 289 -11.85 -0.75 -17.84
CA ASN A 289 -13.14 -0.06 -17.95
C ASN A 289 -14.05 -0.27 -16.73
N TYR A 290 -13.48 -0.19 -15.52
CA TYR A 290 -14.25 -0.34 -14.29
C TYR A 290 -15.24 0.83 -14.13
N PRO A 291 -16.55 0.57 -13.96
CA PRO A 291 -17.56 1.63 -13.86
C PRO A 291 -17.39 2.47 -12.58
N THR A 292 -16.63 1.98 -11.61
CA THR A 292 -16.35 2.63 -10.33
C THR A 292 -14.86 2.92 -10.14
N GLN A 293 -14.09 3.03 -11.25
CA GLN A 293 -12.65 3.33 -11.17
C GLN A 293 -12.42 4.59 -10.36
N ASP A 294 -11.59 4.47 -9.32
CA ASP A 294 -11.22 5.60 -8.49
C ASP A 294 -10.27 6.57 -9.20
N ASN A 295 -10.04 7.72 -8.62
CA ASN A 295 -8.90 8.55 -8.95
C ASN A 295 -7.64 7.69 -8.86
N TYR A 296 -6.71 7.82 -9.81
CA TYR A 296 -5.50 7.03 -9.80
C TYR A 296 -4.28 7.87 -10.13
N THR A 297 -3.39 7.91 -9.17
CA THR A 297 -2.19 8.75 -9.21
C THR A 297 -0.96 7.92 -8.88
N ALA A 298 0.09 8.08 -9.67
CA ALA A 298 1.39 7.48 -9.40
C ALA A 298 2.53 8.42 -9.79
N ILE A 299 3.62 8.34 -9.03
CA ILE A 299 4.93 8.91 -9.37
C ILE A 299 5.90 7.75 -9.51
N LEU A 300 6.55 7.68 -10.66
CA LEU A 300 7.59 6.72 -10.97
C LEU A 300 8.96 7.40 -10.91
N LEU A 301 9.90 6.73 -10.25
CA LEU A 301 11.27 7.20 -10.06
C LEU A 301 12.20 6.09 -10.52
N GLU A 302 12.99 6.32 -11.58
CA GLU A 302 13.91 5.34 -12.16
C GLU A 302 15.35 5.82 -12.00
N MET A 303 16.19 4.98 -11.36
CA MET A 303 17.62 5.23 -11.23
C MET A 303 18.36 4.66 -12.44
N ARG A 304 19.03 5.51 -13.20
CA ARG A 304 19.85 5.13 -14.35
C ARG A 304 21.31 5.50 -14.16
N PRO A 305 22.26 4.72 -14.71
CA PRO A 305 23.65 5.14 -14.81
C PRO A 305 23.74 6.40 -15.69
N SER A 306 24.55 7.37 -15.30
CA SER A 306 24.82 8.53 -16.14
C SER A 306 25.59 8.08 -17.38
N GLY A 307 25.06 8.37 -18.58
CA GLY A 307 25.68 8.01 -19.86
C GLY A 307 24.94 6.95 -20.67
N GLN A 308 23.84 6.39 -20.19
CA GLN A 308 22.89 5.63 -21.01
C GLN A 308 21.68 6.53 -21.33
N ALA A 309 21.71 7.15 -22.51
CA ALA A 309 20.59 7.89 -23.09
C ALA A 309 19.67 6.92 -23.85
#